data_6d2f393344d18ec8aa94f707867b9160
#
_entry.id   6d2f393344d18ec8aa94f707867b9160
#
_cell.length_a   1.000
_cell.length_b   1.000
_cell.length_c   1.000
_cell.angle_alpha   90.00
_cell.angle_beta   90.00
_cell.angle_gamma   90.00
#
_symmetry.space_group_name_H-M   'P 1'
#
loop_
_entity.id
_entity.type
_entity.pdbx_description
1 polymer ?
#
loop_
_entity_poly.entity_id
_entity_poly.type
_entity_poly.pdbx_seq_one_letter_code
_entity_poly.pdbx_strand_id
1 'polypeptide(L)'
;MRKIGILSKLKDVFSSKSIDSLNKIETELSKLQKKINAEMIALIGIGGRIKGLPLIYVANDEDQMKKASARLYEILNPLNNLSSEHPFRDFVVNYDDSIIFFKPVFSNVGFAANLNNKNDIVGLKQWIYKYEQILKELFHES
;
A
#
# COMPACT_ATOMS: atom_id res chain seq x y z
N MET A 1 17.20 -6.68 7.77
CA MET A 1 17.45 -6.37 6.35
C MET A 1 16.17 -5.88 5.70
N ARG A 2 16.25 -4.75 5.04
CA ARG A 2 15.07 -4.16 4.38
C ARG A 2 14.74 -4.87 3.08
N LYS A 3 13.47 -5.19 2.85
CA LYS A 3 12.99 -5.78 1.61
C LYS A 3 12.22 -4.74 0.81
N ILE A 4 12.55 -4.61 -0.46
CA ILE A 4 11.89 -3.75 -1.42
C ILE A 4 11.49 -4.62 -2.60
N GLY A 5 10.24 -4.53 -3.03
CA GLY A 5 9.80 -5.36 -4.12
C GLY A 5 8.69 -4.76 -4.93
N ILE A 6 8.67 -5.18 -6.17
CA ILE A 6 7.55 -4.96 -7.10
C ILE A 6 7.11 -6.36 -7.51
N LEU A 7 5.80 -6.59 -7.49
CA LEU A 7 5.26 -7.87 -7.95
C LEU A 7 5.72 -8.10 -9.40
N SER A 8 6.43 -9.20 -9.64
CA SER A 8 7.06 -9.47 -10.94
C SER A 8 6.06 -9.46 -12.10
N LYS A 9 4.84 -9.94 -11.85
CA LYS A 9 3.77 -9.96 -12.86
C LYS A 9 3.38 -8.56 -13.35
N LEU A 10 3.57 -7.52 -12.55
CA LEU A 10 3.27 -6.16 -12.97
C LEU A 10 4.19 -5.69 -14.08
N LYS A 11 5.48 -6.06 -14.00
CA LYS A 11 6.47 -5.66 -15.01
C LYS A 11 6.16 -6.25 -16.39
N ASP A 12 5.52 -7.41 -16.42
CA ASP A 12 5.15 -8.07 -17.68
C ASP A 12 3.93 -7.43 -18.34
N VAL A 13 3.06 -6.79 -17.55
CA VAL A 13 1.81 -6.19 -18.01
C VAL A 13 2.00 -4.75 -18.46
N PHE A 14 2.96 -4.03 -17.86
CA PHE A 14 3.15 -2.61 -18.11
C PHE A 14 4.13 -2.33 -19.25
N SER A 15 3.89 -1.24 -19.96
CA SER A 15 4.81 -0.71 -20.97
C SER A 15 6.11 -0.25 -20.32
N SER A 16 7.18 -0.08 -21.11
CA SER A 16 8.47 0.42 -20.60
C SER A 16 8.36 1.78 -19.92
N LYS A 17 7.47 2.65 -20.40
CA LYS A 17 7.20 3.96 -19.79
C LYS A 17 6.60 3.79 -18.40
N SER A 18 5.66 2.85 -18.24
CA SER A 18 5.02 2.55 -16.96
C SER A 18 6.00 1.90 -15.98
N ILE A 19 6.95 1.10 -16.48
CA ILE A 19 7.99 0.49 -15.65
C ILE A 19 8.87 1.57 -15.01
N ASP A 20 9.20 2.64 -15.73
CA ASP A 20 9.96 3.76 -15.16
C ASP A 20 9.18 4.43 -14.02
N SER A 21 7.88 4.60 -14.19
CA SER A 21 7.02 5.14 -13.13
C SER A 21 6.91 4.21 -11.94
N LEU A 22 6.85 2.89 -12.17
CA LEU A 22 6.87 1.88 -11.08
C LEU A 22 8.15 2.00 -10.27
N ASN A 23 9.30 2.11 -10.94
CA ASN A 23 10.60 2.24 -10.29
C ASN A 23 10.70 3.53 -9.48
N LYS A 24 10.11 4.62 -10.00
CA LYS A 24 10.05 5.88 -9.28
C LYS A 24 9.23 5.76 -8.00
N ILE A 25 8.06 5.12 -8.07
CA ILE A 25 7.20 4.91 -6.90
C ILE A 25 7.92 4.05 -5.87
N GLU A 26 8.58 2.98 -6.29
CA GLU A 26 9.38 2.14 -5.39
C GLU A 26 10.44 2.95 -4.64
N THR A 27 11.17 3.79 -5.37
CA THR A 27 12.20 4.65 -4.79
C THR A 27 11.61 5.63 -3.78
N GLU A 28 10.50 6.26 -4.12
CA GLU A 28 9.85 7.23 -3.24
C GLU A 28 9.23 6.58 -2.00
N LEU A 29 8.65 5.39 -2.15
CA LEU A 29 8.18 4.58 -1.00
C LEU A 29 9.32 4.24 -0.06
N SER A 30 10.47 3.88 -0.63
CA SER A 30 11.66 3.55 0.15
C SER A 30 12.14 4.76 0.98
N LYS A 31 12.11 5.94 0.39
CA LYS A 31 12.47 7.19 1.11
C LYS A 31 11.47 7.47 2.23
N LEU A 32 10.19 7.31 1.96
CA LEU A 32 9.14 7.53 2.95
C LEU A 32 9.29 6.57 4.12
N GLN A 33 9.52 5.29 3.85
CA GLN A 33 9.69 4.27 4.88
C GLN A 33 10.84 4.61 5.83
N LYS A 34 11.95 5.10 5.28
CA LYS A 34 13.09 5.54 6.09
C LYS A 34 12.76 6.75 6.94
N LYS A 35 12.06 7.73 6.35
CA LYS A 35 11.72 8.98 7.01
C LYS A 35 10.84 8.76 8.23
N ILE A 36 9.85 7.88 8.13
CA ILE A 36 8.90 7.62 9.22
C ILE A 36 9.23 6.36 10.02
N ASN A 37 10.27 5.63 9.63
CA ASN A 37 10.68 4.39 10.27
C ASN A 37 9.52 3.39 10.40
N ALA A 38 8.74 3.27 9.35
CA ALA A 38 7.63 2.30 9.31
C ALA A 38 8.18 0.89 9.12
N GLU A 39 7.52 -0.09 9.70
CA GLU A 39 7.91 -1.49 9.53
C GLU A 39 7.60 -1.98 8.12
N MET A 40 6.50 -1.49 7.54
CA MET A 40 6.07 -1.85 6.20
C MET A 40 5.25 -0.73 5.61
N ILE A 41 5.48 -0.45 4.33
CA ILE A 41 4.60 0.38 3.50
C ILE A 41 4.37 -0.37 2.20
N ALA A 42 3.12 -0.45 1.75
CA ALA A 42 2.80 -1.21 0.54
C ALA A 42 1.62 -0.60 -0.21
N LEU A 43 1.65 -0.77 -1.52
CA LEU A 43 0.48 -0.64 -2.36
C LEU A 43 -0.07 -2.05 -2.57
N ILE A 44 -1.33 -2.23 -2.28
CA ILE A 44 -1.99 -3.55 -2.26
C ILE A 44 -3.17 -3.53 -3.21
N GLY A 45 -3.32 -4.58 -4.00
CA GLY A 45 -4.50 -4.77 -4.82
C GLY A 45 -5.71 -5.06 -3.93
N ILE A 46 -6.80 -4.33 -4.15
CA ILE A 46 -8.04 -4.50 -3.38
C ILE A 46 -9.24 -4.87 -4.25
N GLY A 47 -9.04 -4.95 -5.55
CA GLY A 47 -10.10 -5.34 -6.47
C GLY A 47 -9.55 -5.85 -7.79
N GLY A 48 -10.42 -6.41 -8.62
CA GLY A 48 -10.04 -6.92 -9.93
C GLY A 48 -9.07 -8.10 -9.86
N ARG A 49 -8.23 -8.22 -10.86
CA ARG A 49 -7.26 -9.32 -10.98
C ARG A 49 -6.13 -9.23 -9.96
N ILE A 50 -5.89 -8.04 -9.42
CA ILE A 50 -4.80 -7.81 -8.47
C ILE A 50 -5.23 -7.88 -7.02
N LYS A 51 -6.49 -8.24 -6.78
CA LYS A 51 -7.04 -8.34 -5.42
C LYS A 51 -6.16 -9.23 -4.55
N GLY A 52 -5.66 -8.64 -3.48
CA GLY A 52 -4.91 -9.37 -2.48
C GLY A 52 -3.42 -9.43 -2.68
N LEU A 53 -2.92 -8.85 -3.71
CA LEU A 53 -1.50 -8.93 -4.01
C LEU A 53 -0.79 -7.68 -3.49
N PRO A 54 0.36 -7.85 -2.81
CA PRO A 54 1.25 -6.72 -2.55
C PRO A 54 1.91 -6.34 -3.88
N LEU A 55 1.60 -5.13 -4.36
CA LEU A 55 2.05 -4.70 -5.68
C LEU A 55 3.45 -4.11 -5.64
N ILE A 56 3.64 -3.13 -4.78
CA ILE A 56 4.93 -2.49 -4.51
C ILE A 56 5.04 -2.38 -3.00
N TYR A 57 6.17 -2.79 -2.44
CA TYR A 57 6.30 -2.75 -0.98
C TYR A 57 7.73 -2.46 -0.55
N VAL A 58 7.85 -1.89 0.64
CA VAL A 58 9.10 -1.74 1.39
C VAL A 58 8.82 -2.21 2.81
N ALA A 59 9.58 -3.19 3.27
CA ALA A 59 9.39 -3.76 4.60
C ALA A 59 10.75 -4.04 5.25
N ASN A 60 10.79 -4.03 6.57
CA ASN A 60 12.02 -4.36 7.30
C ASN A 60 12.39 -5.82 7.09
N ASP A 61 11.39 -6.70 7.04
CA ASP A 61 11.60 -8.08 6.64
C ASP A 61 10.33 -8.66 5.99
N GLU A 62 10.50 -9.76 5.30
CA GLU A 62 9.43 -10.41 4.54
C GLU A 62 8.35 -11.00 5.45
N ASP A 63 8.73 -11.51 6.62
CA ASP A 63 7.76 -12.08 7.57
C ASP A 63 6.83 -11.00 8.13
N GLN A 64 7.36 -9.83 8.44
CA GLN A 64 6.55 -8.68 8.87
C GLN A 64 5.58 -8.24 7.78
N MET A 65 6.03 -8.23 6.54
CA MET A 65 5.18 -7.88 5.40
C MET A 65 4.03 -8.88 5.26
N LYS A 66 4.31 -10.17 5.37
CA LYS A 66 3.29 -11.22 5.29
C LYS A 66 2.27 -11.13 6.42
N LYS A 67 2.74 -10.90 7.65
CA LYS A 67 1.87 -10.73 8.82
C LYS A 67 0.96 -9.52 8.68
N ALA A 68 1.51 -8.39 8.26
CA ALA A 68 0.74 -7.16 8.07
C ALA A 68 -0.30 -7.33 6.97
N SER A 69 0.06 -7.98 5.87
CA SER A 69 -0.87 -8.27 4.77
C SER A 69 -2.00 -9.19 5.20
N ALA A 70 -1.70 -10.23 5.99
CA ALA A 70 -2.72 -11.14 6.53
C ALA A 70 -3.69 -10.41 7.44
N ARG A 71 -3.20 -9.58 8.36
CA ARG A 71 -4.04 -8.77 9.25
C ARG A 71 -4.94 -7.84 8.45
N LEU A 72 -4.39 -7.19 7.43
CA LEU A 72 -5.14 -6.29 6.56
C LEU A 72 -6.28 -7.03 5.86
N TYR A 73 -6.00 -8.23 5.36
CA TYR A 73 -7.00 -9.06 4.68
C TYR A 73 -8.19 -9.39 5.56
N GLU A 74 -7.92 -9.77 6.81
CA GLU A 74 -8.97 -10.07 7.78
C GLU A 74 -9.89 -8.88 8.03
N ILE A 75 -9.36 -7.67 7.92
CA ILE A 75 -10.11 -6.44 8.14
C ILE A 75 -10.87 -6.01 6.89
N LEU A 76 -10.24 -6.12 5.72
CA LEU A 76 -10.82 -5.61 4.47
C LEU A 76 -12.11 -6.31 4.06
N ASN A 77 -12.20 -7.61 4.26
CA ASN A 77 -13.39 -8.37 3.85
C ASN A 77 -14.67 -7.86 4.50
N PRO A 78 -14.77 -7.78 5.85
CA PRO A 78 -15.96 -7.21 6.48
C PRO A 78 -16.19 -5.75 6.12
N LEU A 79 -15.13 -4.96 5.99
CA LEU A 79 -15.26 -3.53 5.65
C LEU A 79 -15.80 -3.33 4.24
N ASN A 80 -15.39 -4.16 3.28
CA ASN A 80 -15.90 -4.08 1.92
C ASN A 80 -17.40 -4.36 1.87
N ASN A 81 -17.90 -5.28 2.69
CA ASN A 81 -19.32 -5.57 2.78
C ASN A 81 -20.11 -4.40 3.39
N LEU A 82 -19.52 -3.71 4.37
CA LEU A 82 -20.14 -2.54 5.00
C LEU A 82 -20.07 -1.29 4.13
N SER A 83 -19.02 -1.17 3.32
CA SER A 83 -18.73 0.04 2.56
C SER A 83 -19.46 0.15 1.23
N SER A 84 -20.26 -0.86 0.83
CA SER A 84 -21.02 -0.81 -0.43
C SER A 84 -21.97 0.38 -0.48
N GLU A 85 -22.58 0.74 0.65
CA GLU A 85 -23.48 1.89 0.78
C GLU A 85 -22.79 3.12 1.35
N HIS A 86 -21.74 2.94 2.15
CA HIS A 86 -21.04 4.00 2.85
C HIS A 86 -19.53 3.83 2.68
N PRO A 87 -18.96 4.30 1.56
CA PRO A 87 -17.52 4.16 1.33
C PRO A 87 -16.70 4.90 2.39
N PHE A 88 -15.70 4.23 2.94
CA PHE A 88 -14.81 4.83 3.93
C PHE A 88 -13.60 5.48 3.24
N ARG A 89 -13.00 6.49 3.87
CA ARG A 89 -11.79 7.16 3.36
C ARG A 89 -10.51 6.45 3.75
N ASP A 90 -10.44 6.03 4.98
CA ASP A 90 -9.28 5.33 5.55
C ASP A 90 -9.68 4.70 6.88
N PHE A 91 -8.83 3.84 7.39
CA PHE A 91 -9.00 3.33 8.74
C PHE A 91 -7.65 3.11 9.42
N VAL A 92 -7.70 3.06 10.75
CA VAL A 92 -6.54 2.79 11.60
C VAL A 92 -6.94 1.71 12.58
N VAL A 93 -6.11 0.67 12.68
CA VAL A 93 -6.30 -0.38 13.67
C VAL A 93 -5.09 -0.39 14.61
N ASN A 94 -5.38 -0.27 15.91
CA ASN A 94 -4.33 -0.29 16.92
C ASN A 94 -4.18 -1.71 17.46
N TYR A 95 -3.03 -2.31 17.22
CA TYR A 95 -2.60 -3.55 17.85
C TYR A 95 -1.67 -3.19 19.03
N ASP A 96 -1.41 -4.16 19.90
CA ASP A 96 -0.49 -3.92 21.02
C ASP A 96 0.92 -3.60 20.57
N ASP A 97 1.34 -4.18 19.45
CA ASP A 97 2.71 -4.08 18.94
C ASP A 97 2.85 -3.11 17.76
N SER A 98 1.76 -2.62 17.19
CA SER A 98 1.84 -1.80 15.99
C SER A 98 0.51 -1.12 15.64
N ILE A 99 0.56 -0.25 14.65
CA ILE A 99 -0.61 0.44 14.13
C ILE A 99 -0.70 0.14 12.64
N ILE A 100 -1.85 -0.36 12.20
CA ILE A 100 -2.09 -0.56 10.76
C ILE A 100 -2.94 0.59 10.24
N PHE A 101 -2.41 1.29 9.25
CA PHE A 101 -3.12 2.33 8.51
C PHE A 101 -3.44 1.81 7.11
N PHE A 102 -4.66 2.07 6.64
CA PHE A 102 -5.06 1.71 5.28
C PHE A 102 -5.92 2.81 4.67
N LYS A 103 -5.64 3.12 3.40
CA LYS A 103 -6.41 4.08 2.64
C LYS A 103 -6.58 3.60 1.19
N PRO A 104 -7.82 3.44 0.70
CA PRO A 104 -8.03 3.23 -0.74
C PRO A 104 -7.52 4.44 -1.51
N VAL A 105 -6.74 4.20 -2.56
CA VAL A 105 -6.25 5.28 -3.43
C VAL A 105 -7.21 5.47 -4.59
N PHE A 106 -7.63 4.35 -5.18
CA PHE A 106 -8.68 4.31 -6.19
C PHE A 106 -9.23 2.88 -6.26
N SER A 107 -10.14 2.59 -7.20
CA SER A 107 -10.98 1.39 -7.16
C SER A 107 -10.29 0.06 -6.89
N ASN A 108 -9.07 -0.15 -7.41
CA ASN A 108 -8.40 -1.45 -7.32
C ASN A 108 -7.13 -1.44 -6.47
N VAL A 109 -6.72 -0.30 -5.94
CA VAL A 109 -5.45 -0.18 -5.22
C VAL A 109 -5.64 0.57 -3.91
N GLY A 110 -5.07 0.01 -2.86
CA GLY A 110 -5.02 0.63 -1.55
C GLY A 110 -3.58 0.82 -1.07
N PHE A 111 -3.40 1.79 -0.21
CA PHE A 111 -2.14 2.08 0.46
C PHE A 111 -2.21 1.57 1.90
N ALA A 112 -1.26 0.74 2.29
CA ALA A 112 -1.21 0.15 3.62
C ALA A 112 0.14 0.44 4.28
N ALA A 113 0.12 0.63 5.58
CA ALA A 113 1.36 0.83 6.34
C ALA A 113 1.26 0.21 7.72
N ASN A 114 2.36 -0.37 8.19
CA ASN A 114 2.51 -0.85 9.55
C ASN A 114 3.44 0.12 10.27
N LEU A 115 2.87 0.89 11.19
CA LEU A 115 3.53 2.02 11.83
C LEU A 115 3.83 1.74 13.29
N ASN A 116 4.87 2.40 13.78
CA ASN A 116 5.19 2.43 15.23
C ASN A 116 4.62 3.67 15.91
N ASN A 117 4.36 4.74 15.15
CA ASN A 117 3.92 6.01 15.70
C ASN A 117 2.73 6.55 14.90
N LYS A 118 1.64 6.83 15.60
CA LYS A 118 0.40 7.36 15.04
C LYS A 118 0.59 8.73 14.36
N ASN A 119 1.55 9.52 14.82
CA ASN A 119 1.83 10.84 14.23
C ASN A 119 2.32 10.76 12.78
N ASP A 120 2.84 9.62 12.36
CA ASP A 120 3.35 9.44 11.00
C ASP A 120 2.24 9.32 9.95
N ILE A 121 0.98 9.16 10.37
CA ILE A 121 -0.16 9.08 9.45
C ILE A 121 -0.28 10.34 8.60
N VAL A 122 0.01 11.50 9.16
CA VAL A 122 -0.03 12.77 8.41
C VAL A 122 0.95 12.74 7.24
N GLY A 123 2.17 12.27 7.47
CA GLY A 123 3.18 12.13 6.41
C GLY A 123 2.76 11.15 5.33
N LEU A 124 2.10 10.05 5.71
CA LEU A 124 1.56 9.09 4.75
C LEU A 124 0.50 9.70 3.86
N LYS A 125 -0.44 10.43 4.43
CA LYS A 125 -1.52 11.08 3.68
C LYS A 125 -0.97 12.13 2.71
N GLN A 126 0.02 12.90 3.13
CA GLN A 126 0.69 13.88 2.28
C GLN A 126 1.39 13.21 1.08
N TRP A 127 2.06 12.09 1.34
CA TRP A 127 2.71 11.31 0.29
C TRP A 127 1.71 10.77 -0.71
N ILE A 128 0.61 10.19 -0.24
CA ILE A 128 -0.46 9.65 -1.09
C ILE A 128 -1.03 10.76 -1.98
N TYR A 129 -1.31 11.91 -1.41
CA TYR A 129 -1.83 13.06 -2.15
C TYR A 129 -0.87 13.50 -3.25
N LYS A 130 0.42 13.55 -2.93
CA LYS A 130 1.47 13.96 -3.89
C LYS A 130 1.58 13.00 -5.08
N TYR A 131 1.47 11.71 -4.83
CA TYR A 131 1.68 10.68 -5.86
C TYR A 131 0.40 10.07 -6.42
N GLU A 132 -0.76 10.55 -5.98
CA GLU A 132 -2.06 9.99 -6.38
C GLU A 132 -2.24 9.94 -7.89
N GLN A 133 -1.89 11.00 -8.60
CA GLN A 133 -2.07 11.05 -10.04
C GLN A 133 -1.21 10.03 -10.78
N ILE A 134 0.04 9.89 -10.38
CA ILE A 134 0.96 8.90 -10.95
C ILE A 134 0.44 7.48 -10.69
N LEU A 135 -0.06 7.23 -9.49
CA LEU A 135 -0.61 5.93 -9.12
C LEU A 135 -1.85 5.58 -9.96
N LYS A 136 -2.73 6.54 -10.16
CA LYS A 136 -3.93 6.35 -11.00
C LYS A 136 -3.55 6.02 -12.44
N GLU A 137 -2.58 6.72 -12.99
CA GLU A 137 -2.10 6.47 -14.36
C GLU A 137 -1.47 5.09 -14.48
N LEU A 138 -0.66 4.68 -13.48
CA LEU A 138 -0.01 3.37 -13.47
C LEU A 138 -1.00 2.22 -13.46
N PHE A 139 -2.01 2.29 -12.61
CA PHE A 139 -2.90 1.17 -12.36
C PHE A 139 -4.22 1.26 -13.12
N HIS A 140 -4.40 2.28 -13.94
CA HIS A 140 -5.59 2.42 -14.78
C HIS A 140 -5.68 1.28 -15.81
N GLU A 141 -4.55 0.78 -16.30
CA GLU A 141 -4.49 -0.30 -17.29
C GLU A 141 -4.62 -1.70 -16.67
N SER A 142 -4.58 -1.80 -15.37
CA SER A 142 -4.75 -3.07 -14.68
C SER A 142 -6.24 -3.34 -14.37
#